data_51c185286e3db9a8d1d5db56d68746b0
#
_entry.id   51c185286e3db9a8d1d5db56d68746b0
#
_cell.length_a   1.000
_cell.length_b   1.000
_cell.length_c   1.000
_cell.angle_alpha   90.00
_cell.angle_beta   90.00
_cell.angle_gamma   90.00
#
_symmetry.space_group_name_H-M   'P 1'
#
loop_
_entity.id
_entity.type
_entity.pdbx_description
1 polymer ?
#
loop_
_entity_poly.entity_id
_entity_poly.type
_entity_poly.pdbx_seq_one_letter_code
_entity_poly.pdbx_strand_id
1 'polypeptide(L)'
;PAGFAKDSYYFYQSQWNDQVHTLHVLPAWNENVVYKDNSGKVPVVVYSDAASVELFFTPAGGERQSLGKKAFTQKTTAAGYTYQIYEGEDKNGTEHKNLYLTWKVPYADGTLEAVAYDADGNIIENTDGRSSVTTTGEAAKLQMSADRTEIAADGKDLSYVTVDVTDQNGNIVPDAENRVTFNVEGCLLYTSDAAD
;
A
#
# COMPACT_ATOMS: atom_id res chain seq x y z
N PRO A 1 -10.63 -13.18 9.56
CA PRO A 1 -10.13 -12.24 8.56
C PRO A 1 -10.61 -10.84 8.94
N ALA A 2 -9.68 -9.89 9.05
CA ALA A 2 -9.95 -8.55 9.57
C ALA A 2 -10.73 -7.64 8.59
N GLY A 3 -11.15 -8.12 7.42
CA GLY A 3 -11.97 -7.38 6.46
C GLY A 3 -11.23 -6.33 5.62
N PHE A 4 -9.93 -6.13 5.83
CA PHE A 4 -9.11 -5.21 5.03
C PHE A 4 -8.05 -5.96 4.21
N ALA A 5 -7.66 -5.35 3.07
CA ALA A 5 -6.66 -5.90 2.18
C ALA A 5 -5.25 -5.74 2.78
N LYS A 6 -4.48 -6.83 2.80
CA LYS A 6 -3.04 -6.81 3.14
C LYS A 6 -2.22 -6.52 1.89
N ASP A 7 -0.93 -6.12 2.04
CA ASP A 7 -0.03 -5.86 0.91
C ASP A 7 -0.01 -7.03 -0.10
N SER A 8 -0.06 -8.28 0.38
CA SER A 8 -0.11 -9.46 -0.48
C SER A 8 -1.36 -9.54 -1.37
N TYR A 9 -2.49 -8.97 -0.96
CA TYR A 9 -3.68 -8.88 -1.79
C TYR A 9 -3.38 -8.10 -3.08
N TYR A 10 -2.75 -6.95 -2.96
CA TYR A 10 -2.40 -6.10 -4.11
C TYR A 10 -1.35 -6.75 -5.02
N PHE A 11 -0.45 -7.59 -4.46
CA PHE A 11 0.43 -8.40 -5.30
C PHE A 11 -0.37 -9.34 -6.21
N TYR A 12 -1.31 -10.12 -5.65
CA TYR A 12 -2.14 -11.02 -6.45
C TYR A 12 -3.07 -10.26 -7.40
N GLN A 13 -3.63 -9.15 -6.96
CA GLN A 13 -4.47 -8.30 -7.80
C GLN A 13 -3.70 -7.82 -9.03
N SER A 14 -2.46 -7.35 -8.87
CA SER A 14 -1.63 -6.90 -9.99
C SER A 14 -1.25 -7.99 -10.99
N GLN A 15 -1.40 -9.27 -10.62
CA GLN A 15 -1.05 -10.40 -11.49
C GLN A 15 -2.26 -11.04 -12.15
N TRP A 16 -3.43 -10.99 -11.54
CA TRP A 16 -4.58 -11.80 -11.93
C TRP A 16 -5.88 -11.01 -12.19
N ASN A 17 -5.94 -9.74 -11.79
CA ASN A 17 -7.13 -8.92 -12.02
C ASN A 17 -6.92 -8.07 -13.28
N ASP A 18 -7.85 -8.18 -14.23
CA ASP A 18 -7.87 -7.43 -15.49
C ASP A 18 -8.95 -6.33 -15.50
N GLN A 19 -9.68 -6.16 -14.40
CA GLN A 19 -10.79 -5.20 -14.29
C GLN A 19 -10.36 -3.89 -13.62
N VAL A 20 -9.30 -3.93 -12.81
CA VAL A 20 -8.85 -2.81 -12.00
C VAL A 20 -7.33 -2.69 -12.08
N HIS A 21 -6.83 -1.51 -12.41
CA HIS A 21 -5.40 -1.24 -12.37
C HIS A 21 -4.91 -1.15 -10.93
N THR A 22 -3.81 -1.84 -10.64
CA THR A 22 -3.19 -1.87 -9.32
C THR A 22 -1.96 -0.99 -9.27
N LEU A 23 -1.86 -0.18 -8.21
CA LEU A 23 -0.65 0.56 -7.87
C LEU A 23 -0.48 0.61 -6.35
N HIS A 24 0.45 -0.19 -5.83
CA HIS A 24 0.61 -0.33 -4.38
C HIS A 24 2.07 -0.25 -3.95
N VAL A 25 2.38 0.79 -3.16
CA VAL A 25 3.72 1.10 -2.65
C VAL A 25 3.88 0.53 -1.25
N LEU A 26 5.01 -0.13 -1.00
CA LEU A 26 5.41 -0.61 0.33
C LEU A 26 6.92 -0.42 0.56
N PRO A 27 7.38 -0.36 1.81
CA PRO A 27 6.63 -0.40 3.07
C PRO A 27 5.96 0.93 3.42
N ALA A 28 5.24 0.99 4.55
CA ALA A 28 4.90 2.25 5.19
C ALA A 28 6.19 3.02 5.51
N TRP A 29 6.16 4.38 5.39
CA TRP A 29 7.37 5.18 5.35
C TRP A 29 7.66 5.88 6.69
N ASN A 30 7.94 5.06 7.73
CA ASN A 30 8.37 5.52 9.05
C ASN A 30 9.68 4.83 9.45
N GLU A 31 10.61 5.53 10.10
CA GLU A 31 11.94 5.03 10.40
C GLU A 31 11.95 3.75 11.25
N ASN A 32 11.04 3.68 12.20
CA ASN A 32 10.87 2.53 13.09
C ASN A 32 10.16 1.31 12.46
N VAL A 33 9.54 1.50 11.29
CA VAL A 33 8.82 0.43 10.57
C VAL A 33 9.64 -0.09 9.39
N VAL A 34 10.44 0.76 8.75
CA VAL A 34 11.20 0.38 7.56
C VAL A 34 12.41 -0.48 7.92
N TYR A 35 12.67 -1.49 7.09
CA TYR A 35 13.93 -2.25 7.14
C TYR A 35 14.95 -1.59 6.22
N LYS A 36 16.16 -1.35 6.72
CA LYS A 36 17.31 -0.87 5.91
C LYS A 36 18.19 -2.06 5.52
N ASP A 37 18.55 -2.15 4.26
CA ASP A 37 19.47 -3.16 3.75
C ASP A 37 20.92 -2.91 4.23
N ASN A 38 21.86 -3.78 3.83
CA ASN A 38 23.27 -3.64 4.20
C ASN A 38 23.94 -2.35 3.69
N SER A 39 23.34 -1.65 2.75
CA SER A 39 23.79 -0.34 2.26
C SER A 39 23.14 0.84 3.01
N GLY A 40 22.31 0.57 4.02
CA GLY A 40 21.57 1.57 4.78
C GLY A 40 20.37 2.16 4.04
N LYS A 41 19.95 1.55 2.92
CA LYS A 41 18.81 2.00 2.12
C LYS A 41 17.59 1.14 2.39
N VAL A 42 16.41 1.72 2.21
CA VAL A 42 15.14 1.01 2.31
C VAL A 42 14.79 0.41 0.96
N PRO A 43 14.57 -0.90 0.87
CA PRO A 43 14.03 -1.54 -0.32
C PRO A 43 12.53 -1.18 -0.47
N VAL A 44 12.23 -0.25 -1.35
CA VAL A 44 10.85 0.11 -1.71
C VAL A 44 10.37 -0.82 -2.81
N VAL A 45 9.21 -1.41 -2.63
CA VAL A 45 8.56 -2.32 -3.59
C VAL A 45 7.28 -1.69 -4.09
N VAL A 46 6.99 -1.86 -5.37
CA VAL A 46 5.73 -1.44 -5.98
C VAL A 46 5.10 -2.62 -6.72
N TYR A 47 3.88 -2.96 -6.34
CA TYR A 47 3.02 -3.89 -7.08
C TYR A 47 2.19 -3.12 -8.10
N SER A 48 2.23 -3.53 -9.35
CA SER A 48 1.47 -2.90 -10.43
C SER A 48 1.32 -3.83 -11.62
N ASP A 49 0.23 -3.66 -12.35
CA ASP A 49 -0.04 -4.25 -13.67
C ASP A 49 0.27 -3.27 -14.82
N ALA A 50 0.71 -2.05 -14.52
CA ALA A 50 1.09 -1.03 -15.50
C ALA A 50 2.31 -1.45 -16.33
N ALA A 51 2.49 -0.88 -17.52
CA ALA A 51 3.68 -1.13 -18.35
C ALA A 51 4.94 -0.56 -17.69
N SER A 52 4.83 0.56 -17.00
CA SER A 52 5.93 1.17 -16.25
C SER A 52 5.42 2.00 -15.07
N VAL A 53 6.30 2.19 -14.08
CA VAL A 53 6.04 3.04 -12.91
C VAL A 53 7.22 3.95 -12.67
N GLU A 54 6.96 5.20 -12.33
CA GLU A 54 7.96 6.15 -11.84
C GLU A 54 7.73 6.40 -10.36
N LEU A 55 8.80 6.27 -9.57
CA LEU A 55 8.78 6.55 -8.14
C LEU A 55 9.33 7.94 -7.89
N PHE A 56 8.64 8.70 -7.06
CA PHE A 56 9.04 10.04 -6.63
C PHE A 56 9.23 10.08 -5.12
N PHE A 57 10.12 10.96 -4.69
CA PHE A 57 10.29 11.28 -3.27
C PHE A 57 10.17 12.79 -3.07
N THR A 58 9.36 13.18 -2.11
CA THR A 58 9.24 14.56 -1.65
C THR A 58 9.72 14.62 -0.20
N PRO A 59 10.93 15.15 0.09
CA PRO A 59 11.38 15.34 1.46
C PRO A 59 10.44 16.26 2.23
N ALA A 60 10.36 16.10 3.54
CA ALA A 60 9.61 17.02 4.39
C ALA A 60 10.11 18.47 4.19
N GLY A 61 9.22 19.35 3.72
CA GLY A 61 9.55 20.74 3.39
C GLY A 61 10.40 20.94 2.13
N GLY A 62 10.64 19.90 1.33
CA GLY A 62 11.42 19.95 0.10
C GLY A 62 10.60 19.81 -1.18
N GLU A 63 11.28 19.75 -2.30
CA GLU A 63 10.67 19.57 -3.62
C GLU A 63 10.60 18.12 -4.03
N ARG A 64 9.58 17.79 -4.84
CA ARG A 64 9.38 16.47 -5.42
C ARG A 64 10.50 16.11 -6.41
N GLN A 65 11.13 14.98 -6.22
CA GLN A 65 12.25 14.48 -7.01
C GLN A 65 11.92 13.09 -7.57
N SER A 66 12.25 12.85 -8.85
CA SER A 66 12.13 11.52 -9.44
C SER A 66 13.27 10.61 -8.94
N LEU A 67 12.92 9.42 -8.52
CA LEU A 67 13.84 8.32 -8.21
C LEU A 67 14.02 7.38 -9.41
N GLY A 68 13.46 7.76 -10.55
CA GLY A 68 13.55 7.05 -11.81
C GLY A 68 12.33 6.20 -12.14
N LYS A 69 12.12 6.07 -13.43
CA LYS A 69 11.07 5.25 -14.04
C LYS A 69 11.60 3.84 -14.31
N LYS A 70 10.80 2.82 -13.97
CA LYS A 70 11.10 1.41 -14.24
C LYS A 70 9.96 0.77 -15.01
N ALA A 71 10.31 -0.11 -15.95
CA ALA A 71 9.36 -0.78 -16.82
C ALA A 71 9.38 -2.29 -16.61
N PHE A 72 8.24 -2.92 -16.78
CA PHE A 72 8.16 -4.35 -16.93
C PHE A 72 8.47 -4.79 -18.34
N THR A 73 8.95 -6.03 -18.48
CA THR A 73 9.11 -6.72 -19.76
C THR A 73 8.04 -7.79 -19.87
N GLN A 74 7.31 -7.78 -20.97
CA GLN A 74 6.31 -8.81 -21.28
C GLN A 74 7.02 -10.12 -21.64
N LYS A 75 6.53 -11.22 -21.08
CA LYS A 75 6.96 -12.59 -21.41
C LYS A 75 5.74 -13.43 -21.72
N THR A 76 5.92 -14.45 -22.56
CA THR A 76 4.87 -15.42 -22.90
C THR A 76 5.36 -16.81 -22.54
N THR A 77 4.54 -17.57 -21.83
CA THR A 77 4.81 -18.97 -21.51
C THR A 77 4.68 -19.85 -22.77
N ALA A 78 5.19 -21.07 -22.72
CA ALA A 78 5.03 -22.05 -23.80
C ALA A 78 3.54 -22.40 -24.06
N ALA A 79 2.66 -22.22 -23.06
CA ALA A 79 1.21 -22.40 -23.18
C ALA A 79 0.46 -21.16 -23.72
N GLY A 80 1.17 -20.09 -24.06
CA GLY A 80 0.59 -18.86 -24.65
C GLY A 80 0.12 -17.81 -23.63
N TYR A 81 0.33 -18.00 -22.33
CA TYR A 81 -0.03 -17.02 -21.31
C TYR A 81 1.00 -15.90 -21.24
N THR A 82 0.55 -14.66 -21.26
CA THR A 82 1.40 -13.47 -21.13
C THR A 82 1.45 -13.01 -19.68
N TYR A 83 2.64 -12.63 -19.22
CA TYR A 83 2.88 -12.06 -17.89
C TYR A 83 4.00 -11.03 -17.95
N GLN A 84 4.10 -10.20 -16.92
CA GLN A 84 5.11 -9.15 -16.84
C GLN A 84 6.21 -9.52 -15.84
N ILE A 85 7.46 -9.23 -16.18
CA ILE A 85 8.59 -9.36 -15.25
C ILE A 85 9.40 -8.07 -15.21
N TYR A 86 10.00 -7.80 -14.07
CA TYR A 86 11.05 -6.81 -13.90
C TYR A 86 12.39 -7.52 -13.74
N GLU A 87 13.33 -7.19 -14.58
CA GLU A 87 14.72 -7.67 -14.48
C GLU A 87 15.53 -6.62 -13.70
N GLY A 88 15.79 -6.88 -12.43
CA GLY A 88 16.48 -5.96 -11.53
C GLY A 88 16.80 -6.62 -10.20
N GLU A 89 17.30 -5.85 -9.25
CA GLU A 89 17.61 -6.35 -7.92
C GLU A 89 16.34 -6.55 -7.09
N ASP A 90 16.29 -7.63 -6.32
CA ASP A 90 15.27 -7.82 -5.28
C ASP A 90 15.53 -6.90 -4.07
N LYS A 91 14.69 -7.01 -3.04
CA LYS A 91 14.84 -6.26 -1.79
C LYS A 91 16.17 -6.52 -1.06
N ASN A 92 16.86 -7.61 -1.36
CA ASN A 92 18.15 -7.98 -0.76
C ASN A 92 19.35 -7.59 -1.62
N GLY A 93 19.13 -7.01 -2.81
CA GLY A 93 20.17 -6.62 -3.75
C GLY A 93 20.66 -7.75 -4.65
N THR A 94 19.95 -8.87 -4.69
CA THR A 94 20.22 -9.95 -5.61
C THR A 94 19.48 -9.71 -6.92
N GLU A 95 20.17 -9.84 -8.05
CA GLU A 95 19.52 -9.76 -9.37
C GLU A 95 18.54 -10.91 -9.53
N HIS A 96 17.29 -10.56 -9.77
CA HIS A 96 16.19 -11.50 -9.99
C HIS A 96 15.26 -11.03 -11.07
N LYS A 97 14.48 -11.98 -11.56
CA LYS A 97 13.30 -11.72 -12.39
C LYS A 97 12.09 -11.66 -11.47
N ASN A 98 11.70 -10.45 -11.07
CA ASN A 98 10.61 -10.22 -10.14
C ASN A 98 9.30 -9.92 -10.87
N LEU A 99 8.17 -10.22 -10.21
CA LEU A 99 6.83 -9.81 -10.63
C LEU A 99 6.43 -8.44 -10.02
N TYR A 100 7.40 -7.69 -9.52
CA TYR A 100 7.22 -6.38 -8.90
C TYR A 100 8.43 -5.49 -9.16
N LEU A 101 8.25 -4.18 -9.05
CA LEU A 101 9.32 -3.20 -9.19
C LEU A 101 9.96 -2.90 -7.85
N THR A 102 11.27 -2.59 -7.84
CA THR A 102 12.00 -2.27 -6.61
C THR A 102 12.89 -1.04 -6.79
N TRP A 103 13.01 -0.24 -5.75
CA TRP A 103 13.97 0.87 -5.62
C TRP A 103 14.71 0.76 -4.29
N LYS A 104 15.97 1.18 -4.24
CA LYS A 104 16.74 1.32 -3.00
C LYS A 104 16.81 2.81 -2.64
N VAL A 105 16.04 3.23 -1.65
CA VAL A 105 15.85 4.63 -1.30
C VAL A 105 16.51 4.93 0.05
N PRO A 106 17.41 5.92 0.17
CA PRO A 106 17.86 6.40 1.47
C PRO A 106 16.65 6.89 2.27
N TYR A 107 16.54 6.45 3.53
CA TYR A 107 15.45 6.92 4.37
C TYR A 107 15.65 8.41 4.72
N ALA A 108 14.62 9.18 4.55
CA ALA A 108 14.43 10.52 5.11
C ALA A 108 12.92 10.75 5.27
N ASP A 109 12.53 11.63 6.18
CA ASP A 109 11.15 12.01 6.37
C ASP A 109 10.59 12.68 5.11
N GLY A 110 9.38 12.30 4.72
CA GLY A 110 8.75 12.79 3.51
C GLY A 110 7.71 11.83 2.95
N THR A 111 7.44 11.99 1.66
CA THR A 111 6.45 11.18 0.93
C THR A 111 7.10 10.48 -0.26
N LEU A 112 6.90 9.17 -0.35
CA LEU A 112 7.11 8.40 -1.59
C LEU A 112 5.77 8.31 -2.33
N GLU A 113 5.82 8.56 -3.64
CA GLU A 113 4.67 8.51 -4.54
C GLU A 113 5.03 7.76 -5.81
N ALA A 114 4.21 6.81 -6.20
CA ALA A 114 4.34 6.10 -7.46
C ALA A 114 3.31 6.63 -8.47
N VAL A 115 3.73 6.72 -9.73
CA VAL A 115 2.86 7.05 -10.86
C VAL A 115 2.96 5.92 -11.88
N ALA A 116 1.82 5.36 -12.26
CA ALA A 116 1.71 4.26 -13.22
C ALA A 116 1.48 4.81 -14.63
N TYR A 117 2.09 4.14 -15.63
CA TYR A 117 1.95 4.50 -17.04
C TYR A 117 1.59 3.28 -17.87
N ASP A 118 0.73 3.48 -18.85
CA ASP A 118 0.41 2.49 -19.89
C ASP A 118 1.56 2.29 -20.89
N ALA A 119 1.35 1.44 -21.88
CA ALA A 119 2.34 1.14 -22.91
C ALA A 119 2.63 2.34 -23.84
N ASP A 120 1.69 3.27 -23.95
CA ASP A 120 1.82 4.50 -24.78
C ASP A 120 2.45 5.64 -23.97
N GLY A 121 2.67 5.45 -22.67
CA GLY A 121 3.28 6.44 -21.78
C GLY A 121 2.30 7.41 -21.14
N ASN A 122 0.99 7.17 -21.25
CA ASN A 122 -0.02 7.97 -20.56
C ASN A 122 -0.14 7.53 -19.09
N ILE A 123 -0.47 8.47 -18.22
CA ILE A 123 -0.73 8.17 -16.81
C ILE A 123 -2.02 7.34 -16.70
N ILE A 124 -1.93 6.25 -15.94
CA ILE A 124 -3.10 5.45 -15.57
C ILE A 124 -3.74 6.10 -14.34
N GLU A 125 -4.91 6.70 -14.56
CA GLU A 125 -5.75 7.23 -13.50
C GLU A 125 -6.55 6.11 -12.81
N ASN A 126 -7.06 6.35 -11.63
CA ASN A 126 -7.96 5.45 -10.90
C ASN A 126 -7.38 4.04 -10.64
N THR A 127 -6.15 3.99 -10.13
CA THR A 127 -5.54 2.75 -9.66
C THR A 127 -6.07 2.38 -8.26
N ASP A 128 -6.21 1.07 -8.00
CA ASP A 128 -6.49 0.54 -6.66
C ASP A 128 -5.19 0.25 -5.92
N GLY A 129 -5.23 0.40 -4.60
CA GLY A 129 -4.07 0.26 -3.74
C GLY A 129 -3.58 1.61 -3.18
N ARG A 130 -2.41 1.56 -2.57
CA ARG A 130 -1.78 2.71 -1.95
C ARG A 130 -0.67 3.26 -2.87
N SER A 131 -0.98 4.29 -3.67
CA SER A 131 -0.02 4.91 -4.59
C SER A 131 1.04 5.76 -3.90
N SER A 132 0.84 6.13 -2.62
CA SER A 132 1.79 6.92 -1.85
C SER A 132 1.90 6.46 -0.40
N VAL A 133 3.06 6.69 0.22
CA VAL A 133 3.34 6.47 1.64
C VAL A 133 4.07 7.69 2.18
N THR A 134 3.63 8.16 3.36
CA THR A 134 4.16 9.38 3.98
C THR A 134 4.65 9.09 5.39
N THR A 135 5.76 9.68 5.79
CA THR A 135 6.19 9.67 7.18
C THR A 135 5.13 10.31 8.06
N THR A 136 4.64 9.59 9.05
CA THR A 136 3.61 10.06 9.96
C THR A 136 4.23 10.63 11.23
N GLY A 137 3.53 11.57 11.83
CA GLY A 137 3.84 12.05 13.16
C GLY A 137 3.37 11.10 14.26
N GLU A 138 3.40 11.58 15.51
CA GLU A 138 2.88 10.83 16.67
C GLU A 138 1.35 10.63 16.54
N ALA A 139 0.87 9.53 17.14
CA ALA A 139 -0.55 9.22 17.26
C ALA A 139 -1.30 10.38 17.95
N ALA A 140 -2.31 10.92 17.30
CA ALA A 140 -3.01 12.12 17.77
C ALA A 140 -4.52 12.02 17.74
N LYS A 141 -5.10 11.21 16.85
CA LYS A 141 -6.53 11.11 16.64
C LYS A 141 -6.95 9.67 16.39
N LEU A 142 -8.22 9.38 16.68
CA LEU A 142 -8.92 8.19 16.18
C LEU A 142 -9.82 8.61 15.01
N GLN A 143 -9.73 7.89 13.92
CA GLN A 143 -10.63 8.01 12.79
C GLN A 143 -11.48 6.74 12.70
N MET A 144 -12.80 6.90 12.72
CA MET A 144 -13.74 5.80 12.66
C MET A 144 -14.52 5.85 11.36
N SER A 145 -14.66 4.71 10.70
CA SER A 145 -15.48 4.56 9.50
C SER A 145 -16.27 3.26 9.56
N ALA A 146 -17.43 3.22 8.93
CA ALA A 146 -18.23 2.01 8.79
C ALA A 146 -18.39 1.69 7.30
N ASP A 147 -18.39 0.40 6.97
CA ASP A 147 -18.62 -0.07 5.60
C ASP A 147 -20.05 0.24 5.12
N ARG A 148 -20.99 0.31 6.06
CA ARG A 148 -22.38 0.68 5.84
C ARG A 148 -22.98 1.34 7.10
N THR A 149 -23.92 2.25 6.90
CA THR A 149 -24.61 2.98 7.98
C THR A 149 -25.98 2.42 8.29
N GLU A 150 -26.50 1.51 7.47
CA GLU A 150 -27.79 0.86 7.64
C GLU A 150 -27.61 -0.66 7.52
N ILE A 151 -28.25 -1.39 8.42
CA ILE A 151 -28.31 -2.87 8.44
C ILE A 151 -29.76 -3.33 8.61
N ALA A 152 -30.08 -4.50 8.05
CA ALA A 152 -31.39 -5.11 8.24
C ALA A 152 -31.50 -5.72 9.64
N ALA A 153 -32.65 -5.54 10.29
CA ALA A 153 -32.91 -6.08 11.63
C ALA A 153 -33.33 -7.58 11.55
N ASP A 154 -32.51 -8.40 10.87
CA ASP A 154 -32.77 -9.83 10.64
C ASP A 154 -31.91 -10.77 11.49
N GLY A 155 -31.05 -10.19 12.34
CA GLY A 155 -30.11 -10.95 13.19
C GLY A 155 -28.94 -11.59 12.44
N LYS A 156 -28.70 -11.23 11.18
CA LYS A 156 -27.63 -11.78 10.32
C LYS A 156 -26.83 -10.70 9.62
N ASP A 157 -27.45 -9.55 9.35
CA ASP A 157 -26.78 -8.45 8.67
C ASP A 157 -25.81 -7.74 9.63
N LEU A 158 -24.64 -7.39 9.14
CA LEU A 158 -23.53 -6.83 9.91
C LEU A 158 -23.01 -5.55 9.29
N SER A 159 -22.57 -4.60 10.10
CA SER A 159 -21.71 -3.49 9.68
C SER A 159 -20.35 -3.62 10.35
N TYR A 160 -19.29 -3.44 9.57
CA TYR A 160 -17.91 -3.47 10.05
C TYR A 160 -17.43 -2.04 10.27
N VAL A 161 -16.99 -1.78 11.49
CA VAL A 161 -16.46 -0.48 11.88
C VAL A 161 -14.94 -0.58 11.98
N THR A 162 -14.25 0.21 11.15
CA THR A 162 -12.80 0.36 11.20
C THR A 162 -12.44 1.56 12.06
N VAL A 163 -11.44 1.41 12.92
CA VAL A 163 -10.89 2.49 13.73
C VAL A 163 -9.40 2.58 13.46
N ASP A 164 -8.98 3.69 12.88
CA ASP A 164 -7.58 3.97 12.58
C ASP A 164 -7.02 4.97 13.61
N VAL A 165 -5.79 4.72 14.04
CA VAL A 165 -5.01 5.69 14.82
C VAL A 165 -4.25 6.55 13.82
N THR A 166 -4.48 7.86 13.85
CA THR A 166 -3.89 8.80 12.89
C THR A 166 -3.06 9.89 13.59
N ASP A 167 -2.13 10.48 12.87
CA ASP A 167 -1.42 11.69 13.27
C ASP A 167 -2.32 12.94 13.19
N GLN A 168 -1.76 14.11 13.46
CA GLN A 168 -2.49 15.39 13.38
C GLN A 168 -2.99 15.69 11.96
N ASN A 169 -2.34 15.17 10.92
CA ASN A 169 -2.66 15.40 9.52
C ASN A 169 -3.66 14.36 8.97
N GLY A 170 -4.01 13.33 9.77
CA GLY A 170 -4.92 12.26 9.37
C GLY A 170 -4.24 11.08 8.67
N ASN A 171 -2.91 11.00 8.68
CA ASN A 171 -2.18 9.84 8.18
C ASN A 171 -2.22 8.72 9.22
N ILE A 172 -2.47 7.49 8.77
CA ILE A 172 -2.48 6.31 9.65
C ILE A 172 -1.08 6.08 10.20
N VAL A 173 -0.97 5.99 11.52
CA VAL A 173 0.30 5.71 12.23
C VAL A 173 0.50 4.20 12.24
N PRO A 174 1.48 3.66 11.49
CA PRO A 174 1.56 2.23 11.21
C PRO A 174 2.01 1.37 12.39
N ASP A 175 2.61 1.98 13.40
CA ASP A 175 3.14 1.35 14.62
C ASP A 175 2.40 1.79 15.89
N ALA A 176 1.18 2.31 15.74
CA ALA A 176 0.37 2.75 16.87
C ALA A 176 -0.05 1.55 17.76
N GLU A 177 0.34 1.59 19.03
CA GLU A 177 -0.04 0.59 20.06
C GLU A 177 -1.04 1.19 21.08
N ASN A 178 -1.82 2.18 20.68
CA ASN A 178 -2.75 2.87 21.55
C ASN A 178 -3.92 1.96 21.93
N ARG A 179 -4.23 1.87 23.22
CA ARG A 179 -5.43 1.18 23.67
C ARG A 179 -6.67 1.97 23.27
N VAL A 180 -7.58 1.33 22.53
CA VAL A 180 -8.87 1.89 22.12
C VAL A 180 -9.98 1.25 22.96
N THR A 181 -10.90 2.07 23.47
CA THR A 181 -12.09 1.61 24.20
C THR A 181 -13.33 1.96 23.40
N PHE A 182 -14.15 0.95 23.14
CA PHE A 182 -15.43 1.10 22.47
C PHE A 182 -16.55 1.23 23.47
N ASN A 183 -17.46 2.18 23.25
CA ASN A 183 -18.74 2.27 23.94
C ASN A 183 -19.87 2.18 22.90
N VAL A 184 -20.81 1.28 23.08
CA VAL A 184 -21.96 1.09 22.20
C VAL A 184 -23.22 1.40 22.98
N GLU A 185 -24.00 2.38 22.50
CA GLU A 185 -25.29 2.75 23.08
C GLU A 185 -26.41 2.31 22.13
N GLY A 186 -27.44 1.71 22.68
CA GLY A 186 -28.61 1.23 21.95
C GLY A 186 -28.78 -0.29 22.02
N CYS A 187 -29.75 -0.81 21.25
CA CYS A 187 -30.10 -2.23 21.23
C CYS A 187 -29.32 -2.98 20.16
N LEU A 188 -27.98 -3.04 20.30
CA LEU A 188 -27.09 -3.72 19.37
C LEU A 188 -26.30 -4.81 20.10
N LEU A 189 -26.16 -5.96 19.43
CA LEU A 189 -25.18 -6.96 19.81
C LEU A 189 -23.91 -6.72 19.00
N TYR A 190 -22.78 -6.52 19.66
CA TYR A 190 -21.49 -6.39 18.95
C TYR A 190 -20.53 -7.50 19.39
N THR A 191 -19.67 -7.88 18.46
CA THR A 191 -18.51 -8.73 18.73
C THR A 191 -17.26 -7.97 18.32
N SER A 192 -16.28 -7.86 19.23
CA SER A 192 -14.97 -7.31 18.88
C SER A 192 -14.07 -8.46 18.44
N ASP A 193 -13.43 -8.33 17.28
CA ASP A 193 -12.29 -9.15 16.91
C ASP A 193 -11.04 -8.34 17.34
N ALA A 194 -10.68 -8.51 18.61
CA ALA A 194 -9.41 -8.02 19.10
C ALA A 194 -8.36 -9.05 18.66
N ALA A 195 -7.55 -8.71 17.69
CA ALA A 195 -6.33 -9.44 17.42
C ALA A 195 -5.41 -9.27 18.65
N ASP A 196 -5.22 -10.34 19.42
CA ASP A 196 -4.18 -10.45 20.44
C ASP A 196 -2.78 -10.46 19.81
#